data_8073f5e3e102b5b014bff4f22d7229d3
#
_entry.id   8073f5e3e102b5b014bff4f22d7229d3
#
_cell.length_a   1.000
_cell.length_b   1.000
_cell.length_c   1.000
_cell.angle_alpha   90.00
_cell.angle_beta   90.00
_cell.angle_gamma   90.00
#
_symmetry.space_group_name_H-M   'P 1'
#
loop_
_entity.id
_entity.type
_entity.pdbx_description
1 polymer ?
#
loop_
_entity_poly.entity_id
_entity_poly.type
_entity_poly.pdbx_seq_one_letter_code
_entity_poly.pdbx_strand_id
1 'polypeptide(L)'
;MQRLIRLLVCCLAFAGQASFAAVDGKAILEKVDKNLTPESYEMYRKLINIEPDGSRKEFVLYTAKQGRDSMVGLFLEPATDAGRTTLRLGDNMWLYIPDVGRPIRITSLQSVVGGIFNNADLMRLDFSTEYEVTAVEEQGKTYRLSLKARTDAVAYDRLIMVVDRAALLPLTIEAYAASGMLIKTLRYRDVKDFGDGIRRPAVLETDSPLYQGYKAVMLFAKIKRRSFRDEVFTLNYMSRIKELR
;
A
#
# COMPACT_ATOMS: atom_id res chain seq x y z
N MET A 1 83.14 -1.89 -25.75
CA MET A 1 81.99 -2.80 -25.47
C MET A 1 81.05 -2.09 -24.49
N GLN A 2 80.05 -1.38 -25.00
CA GLN A 2 79.03 -0.61 -24.22
C GLN A 2 77.76 -1.43 -24.18
N ARG A 3 77.34 -1.85 -22.97
CA ARG A 3 76.03 -2.47 -22.75
C ARG A 3 74.95 -1.40 -22.43
N LEU A 4 73.99 -1.27 -23.34
CA LEU A 4 72.79 -0.44 -23.16
C LEU A 4 71.79 -1.20 -22.28
N ILE A 5 71.48 -0.67 -21.09
CA ILE A 5 70.37 -1.16 -20.24
C ILE A 5 69.14 -0.39 -20.64
N ARG A 6 68.18 -1.07 -21.23
CA ARG A 6 66.83 -0.53 -21.49
C ARG A 6 65.98 -0.68 -20.24
N LEU A 7 65.64 0.44 -19.61
CA LEU A 7 64.65 0.50 -18.53
C LEU A 7 63.24 0.41 -19.13
N LEU A 8 62.53 -0.68 -18.84
CA LEU A 8 61.12 -0.85 -19.21
C LEU A 8 60.26 -0.25 -18.09
N VAL A 9 59.66 0.95 -18.33
CA VAL A 9 58.71 1.57 -17.41
C VAL A 9 57.33 0.94 -17.66
N CYS A 10 56.89 0.06 -16.76
CA CYS A 10 55.57 -0.52 -16.75
C CYS A 10 54.60 0.48 -16.12
N CYS A 11 53.81 1.25 -16.93
CA CYS A 11 52.70 2.02 -16.45
C CYS A 11 51.56 1.09 -16.08
N LEU A 12 51.38 0.81 -14.80
CA LEU A 12 50.18 0.19 -14.25
C LEU A 12 49.06 1.22 -14.27
N ALA A 13 48.15 1.12 -15.25
CA ALA A 13 46.91 1.85 -15.25
C ALA A 13 45.97 1.26 -14.16
N PHE A 14 45.85 1.93 -13.03
CA PHE A 14 44.81 1.65 -12.04
C PHE A 14 43.45 2.09 -12.64
N ALA A 15 42.72 1.16 -13.24
CA ALA A 15 41.32 1.35 -13.56
C ALA A 15 40.56 1.36 -12.24
N GLY A 16 40.29 2.55 -11.73
CA GLY A 16 39.39 2.72 -10.59
C GLY A 16 38.00 2.17 -10.95
N GLN A 17 37.64 1.02 -10.43
CA GLN A 17 36.27 0.53 -10.48
C GLN A 17 35.45 1.47 -9.60
N ALA A 18 34.64 2.33 -10.22
CA ALA A 18 33.58 3.07 -9.52
C ALA A 18 32.61 2.02 -8.99
N SER A 19 32.72 1.70 -7.71
CA SER A 19 31.73 0.88 -7.00
C SER A 19 30.45 1.72 -6.90
N PHE A 20 29.51 1.51 -7.83
CA PHE A 20 28.17 2.02 -7.66
C PHE A 20 27.58 1.34 -6.43
N ALA A 21 27.37 2.12 -5.37
CA ALA A 21 26.66 1.62 -4.19
C ALA A 21 25.29 1.09 -4.66
N ALA A 22 25.03 -0.19 -4.36
CA ALA A 22 23.76 -0.80 -4.70
C ALA A 22 22.64 0.00 -4.05
N VAL A 23 21.60 0.32 -4.84
CA VAL A 23 20.44 1.08 -4.35
C VAL A 23 19.75 0.28 -3.26
N ASP A 24 19.60 0.86 -2.07
CA ASP A 24 18.92 0.21 -0.94
C ASP A 24 17.39 0.24 -1.15
N GLY A 25 16.87 -0.84 -1.71
CA GLY A 25 15.44 -1.00 -1.98
C GLY A 25 14.58 -0.99 -0.72
N LYS A 26 15.10 -1.52 0.39
CA LYS A 26 14.39 -1.52 1.68
C LYS A 26 14.21 -0.09 2.17
N ALA A 27 15.25 0.72 2.14
CA ALA A 27 15.18 2.14 2.53
C ALA A 27 14.23 2.93 1.62
N ILE A 28 14.17 2.62 0.31
CA ILE A 28 13.19 3.23 -0.59
C ILE A 28 11.78 2.85 -0.17
N LEU A 29 11.50 1.57 0.08
CA LEU A 29 10.16 1.09 0.43
C LEU A 29 9.67 1.70 1.76
N GLU A 30 10.55 1.79 2.77
CA GLU A 30 10.24 2.43 4.04
C GLU A 30 9.92 3.93 3.90
N LYS A 31 10.59 4.62 2.96
CA LYS A 31 10.28 6.02 2.65
C LYS A 31 8.95 6.15 1.89
N VAL A 32 8.64 5.23 0.99
CA VAL A 32 7.34 5.16 0.31
C VAL A 32 6.22 5.04 1.34
N ASP A 33 6.35 4.16 2.33
CA ASP A 33 5.36 3.99 3.40
C ASP A 33 5.16 5.29 4.18
N LYS A 34 6.24 5.92 4.63
CA LYS A 34 6.20 7.20 5.38
C LYS A 34 5.55 8.33 4.58
N ASN A 35 5.77 8.36 3.26
CA ASN A 35 5.20 9.38 2.37
C ASN A 35 3.72 9.09 2.04
N LEU A 36 3.31 7.81 2.06
CA LEU A 36 1.92 7.46 1.84
C LEU A 36 1.03 7.75 3.06
N THR A 37 1.50 7.40 4.25
CA THR A 37 0.68 7.57 5.47
C THR A 37 1.56 7.86 6.68
N PRO A 38 1.11 8.73 7.62
CA PRO A 38 1.70 8.81 8.94
C PRO A 38 1.62 7.47 9.67
N GLU A 39 2.43 7.31 10.71
CA GLU A 39 2.41 6.10 11.56
C GLU A 39 1.05 5.94 12.26
N SER A 40 0.50 7.05 12.76
CA SER A 40 -0.83 7.07 13.38
C SER A 40 -1.64 8.22 12.79
N TYR A 41 -2.85 7.91 12.31
CA TYR A 41 -3.69 8.88 11.61
C TYR A 41 -5.17 8.48 11.62
N GLU A 42 -6.00 9.45 11.30
CA GLU A 42 -7.36 9.25 10.82
C GLU A 42 -7.52 9.77 9.39
N MET A 43 -8.43 9.18 8.63
CA MET A 43 -8.79 9.69 7.31
C MET A 43 -10.20 9.29 6.90
N TYR A 44 -10.75 10.05 5.94
CA TYR A 44 -11.97 9.68 5.23
C TYR A 44 -11.61 9.20 3.83
N ARG A 45 -12.36 8.21 3.34
CA ARG A 45 -12.22 7.67 2.00
C ARG A 45 -13.57 7.52 1.34
N LYS A 46 -13.61 7.73 0.03
CA LYS A 46 -14.77 7.38 -0.80
C LYS A 46 -14.34 6.26 -1.74
N LEU A 47 -15.01 5.13 -1.64
CA LEU A 47 -14.83 3.99 -2.53
C LEU A 47 -15.95 4.01 -3.58
N ILE A 48 -15.58 3.91 -4.86
CA ILE A 48 -16.50 3.89 -6.00
C ILE A 48 -16.22 2.61 -6.78
N ASN A 49 -17.17 1.69 -6.80
CA ASN A 49 -17.17 0.53 -7.68
C ASN A 49 -17.93 0.89 -8.97
N ILE A 50 -17.33 0.62 -10.12
CA ILE A 50 -17.87 0.89 -11.45
C ILE A 50 -18.05 -0.44 -12.16
N GLU A 51 -19.29 -0.78 -12.50
CA GLU A 51 -19.66 -2.01 -13.20
C GLU A 51 -19.49 -1.86 -14.71
N PRO A 52 -19.47 -2.96 -15.49
CA PRO A 52 -19.28 -2.89 -16.96
C PRO A 52 -20.31 -2.08 -17.70
N ASP A 53 -21.55 -1.98 -17.18
CA ASP A 53 -22.64 -1.17 -17.72
C ASP A 53 -22.54 0.33 -17.37
N GLY A 54 -21.49 0.71 -16.61
CA GLY A 54 -21.24 2.08 -16.14
C GLY A 54 -21.96 2.43 -14.85
N SER A 55 -22.77 1.52 -14.29
CA SER A 55 -23.40 1.75 -12.97
C SER A 55 -22.37 1.90 -11.86
N ARG A 56 -22.70 2.68 -10.82
CA ARG A 56 -21.77 3.01 -9.74
C ARG A 56 -22.37 2.72 -8.39
N LYS A 57 -21.55 2.12 -7.52
CA LYS A 57 -21.85 1.95 -6.09
C LYS A 57 -20.79 2.70 -5.28
N GLU A 58 -21.24 3.60 -4.44
CA GLU A 58 -20.36 4.50 -3.69
C GLU A 58 -20.48 4.24 -2.18
N PHE A 59 -19.34 4.26 -1.51
CA PHE A 59 -19.23 4.02 -0.08
C PHE A 59 -18.33 5.08 0.54
N VAL A 60 -18.72 5.62 1.68
CA VAL A 60 -17.88 6.52 2.48
C VAL A 60 -17.41 5.78 3.70
N LEU A 61 -16.08 5.85 3.95
CA LEU A 61 -15.43 5.17 5.06
C LEU A 61 -14.63 6.17 5.91
N TYR A 62 -14.67 5.96 7.22
CA TYR A 62 -13.72 6.50 8.17
C TYR A 62 -12.68 5.43 8.49
N THR A 63 -11.42 5.82 8.64
CA THR A 63 -10.32 4.92 8.99
C THR A 63 -9.47 5.54 10.07
N ALA A 64 -9.10 4.75 11.08
CA ALA A 64 -8.08 5.06 12.05
C ALA A 64 -6.98 4.00 12.02
N LYS A 65 -5.71 4.43 12.08
CA LYS A 65 -4.53 3.57 12.16
C LYS A 65 -3.67 4.03 13.33
N GLN A 66 -3.08 3.09 14.05
CA GLN A 66 -2.08 3.35 15.08
C GLN A 66 -0.93 2.37 14.96
N GLY A 67 0.29 2.92 14.93
CA GLY A 67 1.49 2.11 14.79
C GLY A 67 1.53 1.33 13.47
N ARG A 68 2.19 0.18 13.50
CA ARG A 68 2.45 -0.62 12.30
C ARG A 68 1.44 -1.70 12.04
N ASP A 69 0.62 -2.08 13.01
CA ASP A 69 -0.16 -3.31 13.01
C ASP A 69 -1.66 -3.15 13.31
N SER A 70 -2.09 -1.95 13.70
CA SER A 70 -3.45 -1.72 14.18
C SER A 70 -4.21 -0.74 13.29
N MET A 71 -5.31 -1.20 12.69
CA MET A 71 -6.16 -0.38 11.83
C MET A 71 -7.63 -0.75 11.98
N VAL A 72 -8.50 0.25 11.98
CA VAL A 72 -9.94 0.07 11.96
C VAL A 72 -10.56 0.91 10.85
N GLY A 73 -11.53 0.35 10.14
CA GLY A 73 -12.31 1.00 9.10
C GLY A 73 -13.79 0.89 9.38
N LEU A 74 -14.50 2.01 9.36
CA LEU A 74 -15.94 2.12 9.59
C LEU A 74 -16.62 2.60 8.31
N PHE A 75 -17.63 1.88 7.84
CA PHE A 75 -18.52 2.33 6.78
C PHE A 75 -19.51 3.35 7.33
N LEU A 76 -19.64 4.48 6.62
CA LEU A 76 -20.51 5.59 6.96
C LEU A 76 -21.71 5.67 6.03
N GLU A 77 -21.49 5.38 4.74
CA GLU A 77 -22.48 5.43 3.67
C GLU A 77 -22.24 4.24 2.71
N PRO A 78 -23.30 3.76 2.06
CA PRO A 78 -24.71 4.12 2.23
C PRO A 78 -25.29 3.60 3.55
N ALA A 79 -26.52 3.98 3.87
CA ALA A 79 -27.20 3.58 5.12
C ALA A 79 -27.26 2.06 5.32
N THR A 80 -27.36 1.28 4.22
CA THR A 80 -27.38 -0.19 4.23
C THR A 80 -26.07 -0.81 4.72
N ASP A 81 -24.96 -0.09 4.61
CA ASP A 81 -23.63 -0.55 5.03
C ASP A 81 -23.10 0.21 6.26
N ALA A 82 -23.82 1.28 6.68
CA ALA A 82 -23.40 2.11 7.79
C ALA A 82 -23.25 1.30 9.10
N GLY A 83 -22.16 1.53 9.81
CA GLY A 83 -21.83 0.81 11.04
C GLY A 83 -21.04 -0.49 10.82
N ARG A 84 -20.92 -1.00 9.60
CA ARG A 84 -19.98 -2.10 9.31
C ARG A 84 -18.57 -1.64 9.64
N THR A 85 -17.89 -2.43 10.44
CA THR A 85 -16.54 -2.09 10.93
C THR A 85 -15.58 -3.22 10.63
N THR A 86 -14.44 -2.92 10.03
CA THR A 86 -13.34 -3.86 9.83
C THR A 86 -12.23 -3.51 10.80
N LEU A 87 -11.73 -4.49 11.56
CA LEU A 87 -10.55 -4.37 12.41
C LEU A 87 -9.44 -5.23 11.83
N ARG A 88 -8.23 -4.69 11.78
CA ARG A 88 -7.00 -5.41 11.49
C ARG A 88 -6.02 -5.27 12.65
N LEU A 89 -5.46 -6.41 13.11
CA LEU A 89 -4.38 -6.50 14.09
C LEU A 89 -3.31 -7.44 13.52
N GLY A 90 -2.22 -6.89 13.03
CA GLY A 90 -1.21 -7.65 12.29
C GLY A 90 -1.83 -8.40 11.11
N ASP A 91 -1.68 -9.71 11.08
CA ASP A 91 -2.23 -10.57 10.01
C ASP A 91 -3.71 -10.93 10.21
N ASN A 92 -4.30 -10.58 11.34
CA ASN A 92 -5.66 -10.97 11.67
C ASN A 92 -6.65 -9.85 11.33
N MET A 93 -7.79 -10.24 10.73
CA MET A 93 -8.86 -9.31 10.36
C MET A 93 -10.22 -9.81 10.84
N TRP A 94 -11.07 -8.88 11.26
CA TRP A 94 -12.45 -9.14 11.66
C TRP A 94 -13.38 -8.11 11.05
N LEU A 95 -14.59 -8.56 10.75
CA LEU A 95 -15.71 -7.73 10.30
C LEU A 95 -16.80 -7.76 11.37
N TYR A 96 -17.26 -6.60 11.78
CA TYR A 96 -18.46 -6.42 12.57
C TYR A 96 -19.57 -5.86 11.67
N ILE A 97 -20.74 -6.48 11.72
CA ILE A 97 -21.96 -6.05 11.04
C ILE A 97 -22.99 -5.82 12.14
N PRO A 98 -23.61 -4.62 12.22
CA PRO A 98 -24.54 -4.29 13.31
C PRO A 98 -25.63 -5.33 13.54
N ASP A 99 -26.29 -5.81 12.47
CA ASP A 99 -27.39 -6.77 12.54
C ASP A 99 -26.94 -8.18 13.00
N VAL A 100 -25.65 -8.51 12.84
CA VAL A 100 -25.06 -9.76 13.32
C VAL A 100 -24.65 -9.65 14.78
N GLY A 101 -24.30 -8.45 15.25
CA GLY A 101 -23.99 -8.11 16.62
C GLY A 101 -22.68 -8.66 17.19
N ARG A 102 -21.87 -9.38 16.38
CA ARG A 102 -20.58 -9.95 16.79
C ARG A 102 -19.53 -9.87 15.68
N PRO A 103 -18.23 -9.75 16.04
CA PRO A 103 -17.15 -9.82 15.07
C PRO A 103 -17.03 -11.22 14.42
N ILE A 104 -16.82 -11.23 13.11
CA ILE A 104 -16.59 -12.43 12.31
C ILE A 104 -15.18 -12.35 11.74
N ARG A 105 -14.41 -13.42 11.83
CA ARG A 105 -13.08 -13.47 11.22
C ARG A 105 -13.19 -13.45 9.70
N ILE A 106 -12.36 -12.62 9.05
CA ILE A 106 -12.31 -12.48 7.60
C ILE A 106 -10.87 -12.62 7.11
N THR A 107 -10.70 -12.77 5.80
CA THR A 107 -9.39 -12.87 5.15
C THR A 107 -9.03 -11.60 4.38
N SER A 108 -7.73 -11.42 4.14
CA SER A 108 -7.19 -10.31 3.35
C SER A 108 -7.69 -10.30 1.90
N LEU A 109 -7.93 -11.47 1.31
CA LEU A 109 -8.37 -11.64 -0.09
C LEU A 109 -9.86 -11.37 -0.33
N GLN A 110 -10.70 -11.40 0.70
CA GLN A 110 -12.13 -11.19 0.50
C GLN A 110 -12.41 -9.80 -0.08
N SER A 111 -13.25 -9.77 -1.14
CA SER A 111 -13.73 -8.54 -1.76
C SER A 111 -14.47 -7.68 -0.74
N VAL A 112 -14.25 -6.38 -0.83
CA VAL A 112 -15.00 -5.39 -0.05
C VAL A 112 -16.21 -4.95 -0.86
N VAL A 113 -17.39 -5.14 -0.28
CA VAL A 113 -18.71 -4.74 -0.87
C VAL A 113 -18.88 -5.15 -2.34
N GLY A 114 -18.37 -6.33 -2.71
CA GLY A 114 -18.52 -6.87 -4.07
C GLY A 114 -17.67 -6.20 -5.15
N GLY A 115 -16.74 -5.31 -4.79
CA GLY A 115 -15.85 -4.62 -5.75
C GLY A 115 -14.52 -5.33 -5.99
N ILE A 116 -13.64 -4.68 -6.76
CA ILE A 116 -12.28 -5.18 -7.07
C ILE A 116 -11.33 -4.99 -5.87
N PHE A 117 -11.53 -3.96 -5.05
CA PHE A 117 -10.76 -3.80 -3.82
C PHE A 117 -11.10 -4.92 -2.84
N ASN A 118 -10.09 -5.48 -2.22
CA ASN A 118 -10.24 -6.46 -1.14
C ASN A 118 -9.84 -5.85 0.22
N ASN A 119 -9.97 -6.64 1.28
CA ASN A 119 -9.63 -6.18 2.63
C ASN A 119 -8.17 -5.72 2.74
N ALA A 120 -7.23 -6.39 2.07
CA ALA A 120 -5.82 -5.98 2.09
C ALA A 120 -5.59 -4.59 1.47
N ASP A 121 -6.37 -4.21 0.46
CA ASP A 121 -6.25 -2.88 -0.15
C ASP A 121 -6.79 -1.79 0.78
N LEU A 122 -7.90 -2.06 1.47
CA LEU A 122 -8.53 -1.10 2.39
C LEU A 122 -7.80 -1.00 3.72
N MET A 123 -7.37 -2.14 4.24
CA MET A 123 -6.78 -2.27 5.57
C MET A 123 -5.27 -2.49 5.49
N ARG A 124 -4.63 -1.88 4.47
CA ARG A 124 -3.19 -2.04 4.27
C ARG A 124 -2.41 -1.44 5.42
N LEU A 125 -1.50 -2.24 5.93
CA LEU A 125 -0.39 -1.79 6.75
C LEU A 125 0.71 -1.20 5.86
N ASP A 126 1.90 -1.00 6.41
CA ASP A 126 3.03 -0.53 5.62
C ASP A 126 3.53 -1.65 4.69
N PHE A 127 3.90 -1.32 3.44
CA PHE A 127 4.44 -2.30 2.49
C PHE A 127 5.69 -2.98 3.03
N SER A 128 6.58 -2.23 3.70
CA SER A 128 7.80 -2.76 4.30
C SER A 128 7.55 -3.76 5.45
N THR A 129 6.35 -3.74 6.04
CA THR A 129 5.92 -4.73 7.03
C THR A 129 5.48 -6.04 6.35
N GLU A 130 4.72 -5.94 5.26
CA GLU A 130 4.12 -7.10 4.58
C GLU A 130 5.06 -7.73 3.53
N TYR A 131 6.00 -6.96 2.97
CA TYR A 131 6.84 -7.38 1.84
C TYR A 131 8.33 -7.18 2.11
N GLU A 132 9.14 -7.98 1.43
CA GLU A 132 10.57 -7.76 1.27
C GLU A 132 10.89 -7.34 -0.16
N VAL A 133 11.90 -6.49 -0.33
CA VAL A 133 12.38 -6.08 -1.66
C VAL A 133 13.36 -7.14 -2.16
N THR A 134 13.04 -7.78 -3.27
CA THR A 134 13.87 -8.81 -3.91
C THR A 134 14.75 -8.27 -5.03
N ALA A 135 14.31 -7.17 -5.68
CA ALA A 135 15.11 -6.48 -6.70
C ALA A 135 14.72 -5.00 -6.79
N VAL A 136 15.69 -4.18 -7.21
CA VAL A 136 15.53 -2.75 -7.53
C VAL A 136 16.16 -2.49 -8.88
N GLU A 137 15.40 -1.87 -9.77
CA GLU A 137 15.87 -1.39 -11.07
C GLU A 137 15.68 0.12 -11.15
N GLU A 138 16.73 0.84 -11.54
CA GLU A 138 16.64 2.26 -11.85
C GLU A 138 16.22 2.47 -13.30
N GLN A 139 15.11 3.14 -13.51
CA GLN A 139 14.54 3.40 -14.85
C GLN A 139 14.33 4.91 -15.04
N GLY A 140 15.41 5.64 -15.29
CA GLY A 140 15.38 7.10 -15.48
C GLY A 140 14.87 7.83 -14.25
N LYS A 141 13.62 8.33 -14.29
CA LYS A 141 13.00 9.07 -13.19
C LYS A 141 12.24 8.17 -12.20
N THR A 142 12.31 6.86 -12.35
CA THR A 142 11.58 5.92 -11.50
C THR A 142 12.50 4.83 -10.95
N TYR A 143 12.08 4.23 -9.83
CA TYR A 143 12.53 2.93 -9.37
C TYR A 143 11.45 1.90 -9.71
N ARG A 144 11.86 0.71 -10.14
CA ARG A 144 11.01 -0.46 -10.24
C ARG A 144 11.43 -1.45 -9.17
N LEU A 145 10.57 -1.64 -8.18
CA LEU A 145 10.78 -2.55 -7.06
C LEU A 145 10.06 -3.87 -7.30
N SER A 146 10.75 -4.99 -7.17
CA SER A 146 10.13 -6.31 -7.04
C SER A 146 9.99 -6.65 -5.58
N LEU A 147 8.78 -6.95 -5.14
CA LEU A 147 8.44 -7.22 -3.75
C LEU A 147 7.86 -8.63 -3.62
N LYS A 148 8.29 -9.37 -2.59
CA LYS A 148 7.77 -10.69 -2.24
C LYS A 148 7.09 -10.64 -0.88
N ALA A 149 5.91 -11.26 -0.77
CA ALA A 149 5.21 -11.38 0.51
C ALA A 149 6.06 -12.09 1.56
N ARG A 150 6.03 -11.60 2.80
CA ARG A 150 6.75 -12.18 3.93
C ARG A 150 6.04 -13.39 4.51
N THR A 151 4.70 -13.43 4.39
CA THR A 151 3.85 -14.51 4.93
C THR A 151 2.72 -14.83 3.95
N ASP A 152 2.12 -15.99 4.10
CA ASP A 152 0.97 -16.43 3.30
C ASP A 152 -0.35 -15.71 3.71
N ALA A 153 -0.33 -14.93 4.80
CA ALA A 153 -1.47 -14.11 5.23
C ALA A 153 -1.68 -12.87 4.36
N VAL A 154 -0.63 -12.46 3.61
CA VAL A 154 -0.67 -11.31 2.69
C VAL A 154 -1.45 -11.68 1.43
N ALA A 155 -2.30 -10.76 0.95
CA ALA A 155 -3.22 -11.03 -0.16
C ALA A 155 -2.54 -11.33 -1.50
N TYR A 156 -1.36 -10.79 -1.75
CA TYR A 156 -0.64 -10.92 -3.01
C TYR A 156 0.73 -11.49 -2.74
N ASP A 157 1.09 -12.55 -3.48
CA ASP A 157 2.38 -13.21 -3.33
C ASP A 157 3.55 -12.29 -3.75
N ARG A 158 3.35 -11.51 -4.80
CA ARG A 158 4.36 -10.60 -5.36
C ARG A 158 3.73 -9.29 -5.82
N LEU A 159 4.47 -8.19 -5.62
CA LEU A 159 4.14 -6.90 -6.19
C LEU A 159 5.28 -6.41 -7.08
N ILE A 160 4.94 -5.73 -8.17
CA ILE A 160 5.86 -4.88 -8.92
C ILE A 160 5.41 -3.44 -8.71
N MET A 161 6.24 -2.66 -8.03
CA MET A 161 5.93 -1.29 -7.68
C MET A 161 6.83 -0.33 -8.47
N VAL A 162 6.23 0.58 -9.23
CA VAL A 162 6.95 1.70 -9.86
C VAL A 162 6.82 2.92 -8.97
N VAL A 163 7.96 3.48 -8.58
CA VAL A 163 8.08 4.59 -7.62
C VAL A 163 8.72 5.79 -8.30
N ASP A 164 8.15 6.98 -8.15
CA ASP A 164 8.79 8.23 -8.54
C ASP A 164 10.04 8.48 -7.69
N ARG A 165 11.20 8.71 -8.32
CA ARG A 165 12.49 8.86 -7.60
C ARG A 165 12.58 10.12 -6.76
N ALA A 166 11.95 11.19 -7.20
CA ALA A 166 12.02 12.48 -6.51
C ALA A 166 11.06 12.55 -5.32
N ALA A 167 9.82 12.09 -5.52
CA ALA A 167 8.78 12.14 -4.50
C ALA A 167 8.79 10.91 -3.57
N LEU A 168 9.40 9.80 -3.99
CA LEU A 168 9.30 8.49 -3.33
C LEU A 168 7.84 8.13 -3.01
N LEU A 169 6.98 8.30 -4.04
CA LEU A 169 5.57 7.91 -4.03
C LEU A 169 5.33 6.86 -5.11
N PRO A 170 4.47 5.87 -4.91
CA PRO A 170 4.13 4.90 -5.93
C PRO A 170 3.34 5.56 -7.06
N LEU A 171 3.63 5.14 -8.29
CA LEU A 171 2.87 5.50 -9.49
C LEU A 171 1.93 4.35 -9.86
N THR A 172 2.47 3.12 -9.89
CA THR A 172 1.70 1.91 -10.19
C THR A 172 2.17 0.75 -9.33
N ILE A 173 1.25 -0.17 -9.04
CA ILE A 173 1.56 -1.45 -8.41
C ILE A 173 0.79 -2.53 -9.17
N GLU A 174 1.50 -3.51 -9.70
CA GLU A 174 0.93 -4.74 -10.23
C GLU A 174 0.98 -5.81 -9.14
N ALA A 175 -0.16 -6.43 -8.87
CA ALA A 175 -0.31 -7.44 -7.83
C ALA A 175 -0.52 -8.83 -8.44
N TYR A 176 0.31 -9.79 -8.03
CA TYR A 176 0.39 -11.13 -8.60
C TYR A 176 0.07 -12.21 -7.56
N ALA A 177 -0.58 -13.28 -8.03
CA ALA A 177 -0.74 -14.52 -7.29
C ALA A 177 0.57 -15.33 -7.28
N ALA A 178 0.68 -16.35 -6.43
CA ALA A 178 1.81 -17.29 -6.37
C ALA A 178 2.02 -18.04 -7.71
N SER A 179 0.96 -18.24 -8.48
CA SER A 179 1.03 -18.81 -9.83
C SER A 179 1.67 -17.88 -10.88
N GLY A 180 1.98 -16.63 -10.52
CA GLY A 180 2.46 -15.61 -11.44
C GLY A 180 1.35 -14.88 -12.22
N MET A 181 0.08 -15.21 -11.98
CA MET A 181 -1.06 -14.54 -12.61
C MET A 181 -1.24 -13.13 -12.07
N LEU A 182 -1.39 -12.14 -12.96
CA LEU A 182 -1.75 -10.77 -12.60
C LEU A 182 -3.18 -10.73 -12.06
N ILE A 183 -3.34 -10.30 -10.81
CA ILE A 183 -4.65 -10.17 -10.15
C ILE A 183 -5.27 -8.82 -10.46
N LYS A 184 -4.49 -7.73 -10.28
CA LYS A 184 -4.94 -6.36 -10.54
C LYS A 184 -3.77 -5.40 -10.70
N THR A 185 -4.08 -4.22 -11.24
CA THR A 185 -3.16 -3.08 -11.28
C THR A 185 -3.74 -1.93 -10.46
N LEU A 186 -2.93 -1.37 -9.57
CA LEU A 186 -3.25 -0.19 -8.75
C LEU A 186 -2.50 1.01 -9.34
N ARG A 187 -3.19 2.13 -9.57
CA ARG A 187 -2.62 3.38 -10.14
C ARG A 187 -2.87 4.54 -9.19
N TYR A 188 -1.78 5.16 -8.75
CA TYR A 188 -1.80 6.30 -7.83
C TYR A 188 -1.73 7.60 -8.61
N ARG A 189 -2.68 8.53 -8.34
CA ARG A 189 -2.82 9.78 -9.08
C ARG A 189 -3.11 10.96 -8.16
N ASP A 190 -3.02 12.17 -8.72
CA ASP A 190 -3.44 13.41 -8.08
C ASP A 190 -2.77 13.65 -6.73
N VAL A 191 -1.45 13.83 -6.74
CA VAL A 191 -0.71 14.13 -5.51
C VAL A 191 -1.19 15.48 -4.95
N LYS A 192 -1.73 15.44 -3.72
CA LYS A 192 -2.23 16.61 -2.99
C LYS A 192 -1.53 16.77 -1.66
N ASP A 193 -1.51 18.00 -1.19
CA ASP A 193 -1.13 18.34 0.18
C ASP A 193 -2.40 18.30 1.05
N PHE A 194 -2.36 17.49 2.09
CA PHE A 194 -3.44 17.34 3.07
C PHE A 194 -3.19 18.14 4.35
N GLY A 195 -2.11 18.92 4.41
CA GLY A 195 -1.64 19.61 5.61
C GLY A 195 -0.71 18.73 6.46
N ASP A 196 -0.12 19.32 7.51
CA ASP A 196 0.77 18.64 8.47
C ASP A 196 1.95 17.88 7.81
N GLY A 197 2.40 18.36 6.63
CA GLY A 197 3.46 17.72 5.83
C GLY A 197 3.04 16.41 5.17
N ILE A 198 1.74 16.13 5.08
CA ILE A 198 1.19 14.93 4.43
C ILE A 198 0.92 15.23 2.96
N ARG A 199 1.88 14.92 2.08
CA ARG A 199 1.74 15.07 0.64
C ARG A 199 1.77 13.71 -0.04
N ARG A 200 0.62 13.29 -0.60
CA ARG A 200 0.44 11.95 -1.16
C ARG A 200 -0.61 11.91 -2.28
N PRO A 201 -0.69 10.80 -3.06
CA PRO A 201 -1.79 10.60 -4.01
C PRO A 201 -3.16 10.67 -3.31
N ALA A 202 -4.06 11.43 -3.93
CA ALA A 202 -5.45 11.59 -3.47
C ALA A 202 -6.41 10.60 -4.16
N VAL A 203 -5.96 9.95 -5.23
CA VAL A 203 -6.74 8.99 -6.02
C VAL A 203 -5.97 7.70 -6.16
N LEU A 204 -6.65 6.57 -5.94
CA LEU A 204 -6.19 5.23 -6.23
C LEU A 204 -7.20 4.55 -7.14
N GLU A 205 -6.81 4.25 -8.37
CA GLU A 205 -7.62 3.52 -9.34
C GLU A 205 -7.16 2.07 -9.45
N THR A 206 -8.09 1.16 -9.68
CA THR A 206 -7.76 -0.24 -9.94
C THR A 206 -8.67 -0.84 -10.99
N ASP A 207 -8.10 -1.73 -11.78
CA ASP A 207 -8.76 -2.68 -12.65
C ASP A 207 -8.13 -4.06 -12.48
N SER A 208 -8.80 -5.08 -12.99
CA SER A 208 -8.35 -6.46 -12.90
C SER A 208 -8.64 -7.21 -14.20
N PRO A 209 -7.67 -7.95 -14.75
CA PRO A 209 -7.91 -8.81 -15.90
C PRO A 209 -8.90 -9.95 -15.59
N LEU A 210 -9.11 -10.27 -14.31
CA LEU A 210 -10.05 -11.30 -13.85
C LEU A 210 -11.51 -10.81 -13.87
N TYR A 211 -11.74 -9.49 -13.90
CA TYR A 211 -13.05 -8.85 -13.86
C TYR A 211 -13.14 -7.83 -14.99
N GLN A 212 -13.35 -8.33 -16.22
CA GLN A 212 -13.39 -7.48 -17.41
C GLN A 212 -14.48 -6.42 -17.34
N GLY A 213 -14.10 -5.15 -17.62
CA GLY A 213 -15.01 -4.01 -17.59
C GLY A 213 -15.27 -3.42 -16.21
N TYR A 214 -14.96 -4.12 -15.12
CA TYR A 214 -15.05 -3.57 -13.78
C TYR A 214 -13.87 -2.66 -13.46
N LYS A 215 -14.15 -1.56 -12.78
CA LYS A 215 -13.13 -0.64 -12.24
C LYS A 215 -13.51 -0.25 -10.82
N ALA A 216 -12.53 0.17 -10.04
CA ALA A 216 -12.81 0.78 -8.75
C ALA A 216 -11.87 1.97 -8.51
N VAL A 217 -12.38 2.97 -7.81
CA VAL A 217 -11.65 4.20 -7.46
C VAL A 217 -11.77 4.44 -5.97
N MET A 218 -10.67 4.75 -5.33
CA MET A 218 -10.64 5.19 -3.94
C MET A 218 -10.12 6.62 -3.90
N LEU A 219 -10.93 7.52 -3.37
CA LEU A 219 -10.58 8.92 -3.13
C LEU A 219 -10.22 9.08 -1.64
N PHE A 220 -9.11 9.75 -1.37
CA PHE A 220 -8.65 10.03 -0.02
C PHE A 220 -8.94 11.48 0.35
N ALA A 221 -9.41 11.70 1.58
CA ALA A 221 -9.74 13.03 2.10
C ALA A 221 -9.47 13.14 3.61
N LYS A 222 -9.27 14.37 4.09
CA LYS A 222 -9.18 14.71 5.52
C LYS A 222 -8.22 13.82 6.29
N ILE A 223 -7.02 13.60 5.75
CA ILE A 223 -5.98 12.83 6.45
C ILE A 223 -5.38 13.72 7.52
N LYS A 224 -5.37 13.25 8.78
CA LYS A 224 -4.80 13.97 9.92
C LYS A 224 -4.00 13.03 10.81
N ARG A 225 -2.89 13.50 11.33
CA ARG A 225 -2.16 12.80 12.41
C ARG A 225 -3.03 12.76 13.65
N ARG A 226 -3.21 11.58 14.23
CA ARG A 226 -3.99 11.38 15.45
C ARG A 226 -3.50 10.12 16.14
N SER A 227 -3.28 10.23 17.45
CA SER A 227 -3.04 9.08 18.34
C SER A 227 -4.35 8.64 18.95
N PHE A 228 -4.47 7.35 19.19
CA PHE A 228 -5.66 6.73 19.76
C PHE A 228 -5.26 5.93 21.00
N ARG A 229 -6.25 5.64 21.87
CA ARG A 229 -6.07 4.68 22.96
C ARG A 229 -6.11 3.26 22.39
N ASP A 230 -5.34 2.34 22.95
CA ASP A 230 -5.22 0.97 22.46
C ASP A 230 -6.57 0.23 22.45
N GLU A 231 -7.49 0.59 23.36
CA GLU A 231 -8.82 0.00 23.41
C GLU A 231 -9.63 0.18 22.12
N VAL A 232 -9.33 1.19 21.30
CA VAL A 232 -9.98 1.46 20.00
C VAL A 232 -9.77 0.29 19.03
N PHE A 233 -8.63 -0.39 19.16
CA PHE A 233 -8.24 -1.49 18.29
C PHE A 233 -8.51 -2.85 18.96
N THR A 234 -9.70 -3.00 19.53
CA THR A 234 -10.15 -4.26 20.14
C THR A 234 -11.47 -4.73 19.53
N LEU A 235 -11.74 -6.03 19.60
CA LEU A 235 -13.01 -6.61 19.12
C LEU A 235 -14.23 -5.99 19.82
N ASN A 236 -14.10 -5.69 21.11
CA ASN A 236 -15.18 -5.10 21.91
C ASN A 236 -15.49 -3.65 21.50
N TYR A 237 -14.52 -2.93 20.94
CA TYR A 237 -14.72 -1.55 20.53
C TYR A 237 -15.30 -1.40 19.13
N MET A 238 -15.32 -2.46 18.32
CA MET A 238 -15.76 -2.40 16.91
C MET A 238 -17.16 -1.79 16.73
N SER A 239 -18.10 -2.08 17.61
CA SER A 239 -19.46 -1.51 17.57
C SER A 239 -19.52 -0.02 17.94
N ARG A 240 -18.46 0.51 18.56
CA ARG A 240 -18.38 1.86 19.11
C ARG A 240 -17.49 2.82 18.30
N ILE A 241 -16.88 2.37 17.21
CA ILE A 241 -15.93 3.18 16.40
C ILE A 241 -16.54 4.52 15.97
N LYS A 242 -17.85 4.61 15.78
CA LYS A 242 -18.54 5.88 15.48
C LYS A 242 -18.31 6.98 16.54
N GLU A 243 -17.97 6.62 17.78
CA GLU A 243 -17.71 7.56 18.88
C GLU A 243 -16.38 8.32 18.72
N LEU A 244 -15.49 7.87 17.80
CA LEU A 244 -14.20 8.53 17.52
C LEU A 244 -14.34 9.80 16.66
N ARG A 245 -15.48 10.03 16.05
CA ARG A 245 -15.69 11.04 15.00
C ARG A 245 -16.21 12.35 15.57
#